data_68b4ee5330c1e60872c0b75dce12cb1f
#
_entry.id   68b4ee5330c1e60872c0b75dce12cb1f
#
_cell.length_a   1.000
_cell.length_b   1.000
_cell.length_c   1.000
_cell.angle_alpha   90.00
_cell.angle_beta   90.00
_cell.angle_gamma   90.00
#
_symmetry.space_group_name_H-M   'P 1'
#
loop_
_entity.id
_entity.type
_entity.pdbx_description
1 polymer ?
#
loop_
_entity_poly.entity_id
_entity_poly.type
_entity_poly.pdbx_seq_one_letter_code
_entity_poly.pdbx_strand_id
1 'polypeptide(L)'
;MIYVKLLIILVFAGLAACGSNGPRKRFSIAESRSYEASIFRQNCAICHGPEAEGKTLDDGKRIPNLREGEFKYTTDEQIYHHIADGGNGMIPFKNQLSEREIRQMVEFVKRDLRGK
;
A
#
# COMPACT_ATOMS: atom_id res chain seq x y z
N MET A 1 -28.31 -38.84 30.87
CA MET A 1 -27.38 -37.74 31.26
C MET A 1 -26.02 -37.81 30.52
N ILE A 2 -25.49 -38.96 30.23
CA ILE A 2 -24.20 -39.10 29.52
C ILE A 2 -24.28 -38.61 28.07
N TYR A 3 -25.37 -38.91 27.37
CA TYR A 3 -25.55 -38.50 25.96
C TYR A 3 -25.72 -36.97 25.79
N VAL A 4 -26.33 -36.31 26.76
CA VAL A 4 -26.49 -34.84 26.74
C VAL A 4 -25.14 -34.14 26.92
N LYS A 5 -24.27 -34.66 27.81
CA LYS A 5 -22.92 -34.14 28.02
C LYS A 5 -22.02 -34.36 26.78
N LEU A 6 -22.16 -35.52 26.10
CA LEU A 6 -21.45 -35.80 24.86
C LEU A 6 -21.89 -34.88 23.73
N LEU A 7 -23.16 -34.56 23.61
CA LEU A 7 -23.72 -33.67 22.59
C LEU A 7 -23.26 -32.22 22.82
N ILE A 8 -23.17 -31.77 24.07
CA ILE A 8 -22.67 -30.44 24.44
C ILE A 8 -21.18 -30.31 24.09
N ILE A 9 -20.36 -31.35 24.31
CA ILE A 9 -18.93 -31.35 23.98
C ILE A 9 -18.71 -31.29 22.46
N LEU A 10 -19.54 -32.00 21.67
CA LEU A 10 -19.45 -31.95 20.21
C LEU A 10 -19.88 -30.58 19.64
N VAL A 11 -20.83 -29.89 20.24
CA VAL A 11 -21.24 -28.54 19.82
C VAL A 11 -20.14 -27.51 20.13
N PHE A 12 -19.46 -27.64 21.29
CA PHE A 12 -18.35 -26.74 21.63
C PHE A 12 -17.08 -26.95 20.79
N ALA A 13 -16.82 -28.18 20.30
CA ALA A 13 -15.67 -28.46 19.42
C ALA A 13 -15.83 -27.87 18.00
N GLY A 14 -17.06 -27.59 17.56
CA GLY A 14 -17.34 -27.02 16.24
C GLY A 14 -17.15 -25.50 16.13
N LEU A 15 -17.02 -24.77 17.22
CA LEU A 15 -16.92 -23.30 17.25
C LEU A 15 -15.48 -22.76 17.25
N ALA A 16 -14.47 -23.63 17.32
CA ALA A 16 -13.05 -23.23 17.39
C ALA A 16 -12.35 -23.10 16.02
N ALA A 17 -13.05 -23.25 14.89
CA ALA A 17 -12.43 -23.36 13.56
C ALA A 17 -12.59 -22.13 12.66
N CYS A 18 -12.82 -20.92 13.21
CA CYS A 18 -12.87 -19.70 12.41
C CYS A 18 -11.80 -18.68 12.83
N GLY A 19 -10.55 -19.09 12.80
CA GLY A 19 -9.39 -18.23 12.99
C GLY A 19 -8.31 -18.50 11.97
N SER A 20 -8.61 -18.38 10.68
CA SER A 20 -7.57 -18.42 9.66
C SER A 20 -6.81 -17.08 9.66
N ASN A 21 -5.86 -16.92 10.59
CA ASN A 21 -4.80 -15.92 10.49
C ASN A 21 -3.81 -16.35 9.41
N GLY A 22 -4.26 -16.45 8.16
CA GLY A 22 -3.37 -16.53 7.02
C GLY A 22 -2.56 -15.24 6.91
N PRO A 23 -1.33 -15.27 6.34
CA PRO A 23 -0.55 -14.07 6.11
C PRO A 23 -1.41 -13.07 5.31
N ARG A 24 -1.53 -11.83 5.81
CA ARG A 24 -2.30 -10.79 5.12
C ARG A 24 -1.74 -10.64 3.71
N LYS A 25 -2.56 -10.88 2.69
CA LYS A 25 -2.17 -10.70 1.30
C LYS A 25 -1.71 -9.24 1.13
N ARG A 26 -0.49 -9.05 0.67
CA ARG A 26 0.04 -7.72 0.37
C ARG A 26 -0.82 -7.06 -0.70
N PHE A 27 -1.13 -5.77 -0.54
CA PHE A 27 -1.85 -5.01 -1.55
C PHE A 27 -1.08 -5.04 -2.88
N SER A 28 -1.75 -5.42 -3.97
CA SER A 28 -1.16 -5.42 -5.32
C SER A 28 -1.68 -4.24 -6.13
N ILE A 29 -0.77 -3.40 -6.60
CA ILE A 29 -1.09 -2.27 -7.47
C ILE A 29 -1.57 -2.77 -8.83
N ALA A 30 -0.95 -3.82 -9.35
CA ALA A 30 -1.31 -4.39 -10.65
C ALA A 30 -2.71 -4.98 -10.67
N GLU A 31 -3.12 -5.65 -9.58
CA GLU A 31 -4.43 -6.29 -9.46
C GLU A 31 -5.54 -5.32 -9.01
N SER A 32 -5.18 -4.19 -8.41
CA SER A 32 -6.16 -3.23 -7.87
C SER A 32 -6.87 -2.46 -8.97
N ARG A 33 -8.19 -2.34 -8.81
CA ARG A 33 -9.06 -1.51 -9.66
C ARG A 33 -9.34 -0.13 -9.05
N SER A 34 -8.68 0.22 -7.95
CA SER A 34 -8.86 1.54 -7.33
C SER A 34 -8.35 2.65 -8.24
N TYR A 35 -8.93 3.83 -8.08
CA TYR A 35 -8.53 5.01 -8.85
C TYR A 35 -7.08 5.40 -8.56
N GLU A 36 -6.67 5.31 -7.29
CA GLU A 36 -5.31 5.62 -6.84
C GLU A 36 -4.27 4.66 -7.45
N ALA A 37 -4.59 3.35 -7.52
CA ALA A 37 -3.73 2.39 -8.18
C ALA A 37 -3.60 2.69 -9.70
N SER A 38 -4.67 3.19 -10.32
CA SER A 38 -4.65 3.63 -11.72
C SER A 38 -3.74 4.85 -11.91
N ILE A 39 -3.86 5.87 -11.03
CA ILE A 39 -2.96 7.04 -11.06
C ILE A 39 -1.50 6.58 -10.90
N PHE A 40 -1.23 5.68 -9.94
CA PHE A 40 0.11 5.18 -9.70
C PHE A 40 0.71 4.50 -10.93
N ARG A 41 -0.04 3.59 -11.55
CA ARG A 41 0.41 2.90 -12.78
C ARG A 41 0.75 3.85 -13.91
N GLN A 42 -0.04 4.90 -14.08
CA GLN A 42 0.11 5.85 -15.18
C GLN A 42 1.24 6.87 -14.97
N ASN A 43 1.49 7.28 -13.72
CA ASN A 43 2.34 8.43 -13.43
C ASN A 43 3.57 8.11 -12.58
N CYS A 44 3.53 7.06 -11.76
CA CYS A 44 4.56 6.81 -10.74
C CYS A 44 5.38 5.55 -11.02
N ALA A 45 4.75 4.50 -11.57
CA ALA A 45 5.34 3.18 -11.75
C ALA A 45 6.58 3.19 -12.66
N ILE A 46 6.66 4.13 -13.63
CA ILE A 46 7.81 4.25 -14.53
C ILE A 46 9.12 4.46 -13.76
N CYS A 47 9.08 5.21 -12.66
CA CYS A 47 10.23 5.44 -11.78
C CYS A 47 10.22 4.53 -10.56
N HIS A 48 9.07 4.37 -9.88
CA HIS A 48 8.98 3.65 -8.60
C HIS A 48 8.82 2.14 -8.72
N GLY A 49 8.70 1.60 -9.95
CA GLY A 49 8.40 0.19 -10.18
C GLY A 49 6.90 -0.11 -10.15
N PRO A 50 6.45 -1.21 -10.81
CA PRO A 50 5.03 -1.54 -10.97
C PRO A 50 4.30 -1.80 -9.65
N GLU A 51 5.00 -2.29 -8.64
CA GLU A 51 4.50 -2.54 -7.29
C GLU A 51 5.11 -1.58 -6.24
N ALA A 52 5.69 -0.45 -6.66
CA ALA A 52 6.31 0.56 -5.79
C ALA A 52 7.54 0.06 -5.01
N GLU A 53 8.20 -0.97 -5.51
CA GLU A 53 9.38 -1.60 -4.91
C GLU A 53 10.68 -0.80 -5.11
N GLY A 54 10.59 0.29 -5.87
CA GLY A 54 11.77 1.06 -6.27
C GLY A 54 12.57 0.35 -7.37
N LYS A 55 13.57 1.03 -7.89
CA LYS A 55 14.50 0.46 -8.86
C LYS A 55 15.78 1.30 -8.97
N THR A 56 16.78 0.76 -9.64
CA THR A 56 17.93 1.55 -10.10
C THR A 56 17.70 1.94 -11.57
N LEU A 57 17.85 3.21 -11.87
CA LEU A 57 17.75 3.74 -13.23
C LEU A 57 19.06 3.47 -14.01
N ASP A 58 19.03 3.66 -15.33
CA ASP A 58 20.17 3.42 -16.22
C ASP A 58 21.37 4.31 -15.91
N ASP A 59 21.14 5.50 -15.35
CA ASP A 59 22.17 6.44 -14.88
C ASP A 59 22.75 6.08 -13.49
N GLY A 60 22.34 4.93 -12.91
CA GLY A 60 22.77 4.46 -11.60
C GLY A 60 21.99 5.06 -10.43
N LYS A 61 21.06 5.97 -10.66
CA LYS A 61 20.24 6.57 -9.60
C LYS A 61 19.29 5.56 -8.99
N ARG A 62 19.28 5.47 -7.66
CA ARG A 62 18.35 4.61 -6.93
C ARG A 62 17.05 5.34 -6.61
N ILE A 63 15.94 4.77 -7.08
CA ILE A 63 14.60 5.18 -6.69
C ILE A 63 14.19 4.33 -5.48
N PRO A 64 13.78 4.97 -4.36
CA PRO A 64 13.52 4.24 -3.11
C PRO A 64 12.29 3.35 -3.21
N ASN A 65 12.30 2.26 -2.43
CA ASN A 65 11.13 1.45 -2.17
C ASN A 65 10.12 2.27 -1.35
N LEU A 66 8.86 2.34 -1.80
CA LEU A 66 7.81 3.09 -1.12
C LEU A 66 7.05 2.25 -0.09
N ARG A 67 7.31 0.94 -0.04
CA ARG A 67 6.61 -0.02 0.83
C ARG A 67 7.41 -0.39 2.07
N GLU A 68 8.73 -0.45 1.95
CA GLU A 68 9.61 -1.03 2.96
C GLU A 68 10.88 -0.19 3.14
N GLY A 69 11.48 -0.28 4.32
CA GLY A 69 12.70 0.41 4.69
C GLY A 69 12.45 1.73 5.42
N GLU A 70 13.46 2.57 5.47
CA GLU A 70 13.38 3.90 6.06
C GLU A 70 12.79 4.89 5.06
N PHE A 71 11.77 5.62 5.52
CA PHE A 71 11.10 6.62 4.71
C PHE A 71 11.58 8.02 5.08
N LYS A 72 12.11 8.76 4.12
CA LYS A 72 12.51 10.15 4.29
C LYS A 72 11.32 11.05 4.62
N TYR A 73 10.16 10.78 4.01
CA TYR A 73 8.92 11.52 4.20
C TYR A 73 7.88 10.63 4.88
N THR A 74 7.40 11.05 6.05
CA THR A 74 6.53 10.24 6.91
C THR A 74 5.19 10.88 7.22
N THR A 75 5.11 12.23 7.22
CA THR A 75 3.86 12.95 7.45
C THR A 75 3.11 13.19 6.14
N ASP A 76 1.81 13.40 6.24
CA ASP A 76 0.95 13.66 5.07
C ASP A 76 1.43 14.88 4.29
N GLU A 77 1.77 15.95 4.99
CA GLU A 77 2.24 17.19 4.36
C GLU A 77 3.60 17.02 3.68
N GLN A 78 4.51 16.27 4.29
CA GLN A 78 5.81 15.99 3.65
C GLN A 78 5.64 15.17 2.36
N ILE A 79 4.77 14.16 2.39
CA ILE A 79 4.50 13.32 1.22
C ILE A 79 3.76 14.14 0.16
N TYR A 80 2.76 14.95 0.58
CA TYR A 80 2.02 15.85 -0.29
C TYR A 80 2.96 16.79 -1.04
N HIS A 81 3.78 17.54 -0.33
CA HIS A 81 4.71 18.48 -0.95
C HIS A 81 5.74 17.80 -1.84
N HIS A 82 6.20 16.61 -1.46
CA HIS A 82 7.12 15.86 -2.32
C HIS A 82 6.47 15.41 -3.63
N ILE A 83 5.20 15.02 -3.61
CA ILE A 83 4.45 14.68 -4.83
C ILE A 83 4.13 15.96 -5.62
N ALA A 84 3.61 16.99 -4.95
CA ALA A 84 3.16 18.23 -5.59
C ALA A 84 4.31 19.01 -6.23
N ASP A 85 5.37 19.21 -5.47
CA ASP A 85 6.48 20.12 -5.83
C ASP A 85 7.71 19.38 -6.37
N GLY A 86 7.78 18.07 -6.19
CA GLY A 86 8.91 17.25 -6.60
C GLY A 86 10.15 17.44 -5.71
N GLY A 87 11.31 17.16 -6.27
CA GLY A 87 12.59 17.29 -5.60
C GLY A 87 13.31 15.94 -5.42
N ASN A 88 14.60 15.99 -5.13
CA ASN A 88 15.48 14.83 -5.06
C ASN A 88 15.39 13.92 -6.33
N GLY A 89 15.14 14.54 -7.48
CA GLY A 89 14.99 13.86 -8.77
C GLY A 89 13.59 13.36 -9.09
N MET A 90 12.60 13.61 -8.24
CA MET A 90 11.20 13.42 -8.57
C MET A 90 10.64 14.67 -9.25
N ILE A 91 9.90 14.50 -10.33
CA ILE A 91 9.21 15.60 -11.02
C ILE A 91 8.00 16.10 -10.24
N PRO A 92 7.62 17.38 -10.37
CA PRO A 92 6.41 17.91 -9.71
C PRO A 92 5.14 17.47 -10.43
N PHE A 93 4.11 17.11 -9.66
CA PHE A 93 2.81 16.67 -10.20
C PHE A 93 1.68 17.68 -10.04
N LYS A 94 1.87 18.81 -9.36
CA LYS A 94 0.82 19.81 -9.12
C LYS A 94 0.16 20.40 -10.39
N ASN A 95 0.81 20.28 -11.53
CA ASN A 95 0.27 20.72 -12.83
C ASN A 95 -0.39 19.58 -13.62
N GLN A 96 -0.30 18.34 -13.14
CA GLN A 96 -0.83 17.13 -13.80
C GLN A 96 -1.95 16.48 -12.98
N LEU A 97 -1.86 16.58 -11.67
CA LEU A 97 -2.84 16.05 -10.71
C LEU A 97 -3.46 17.22 -9.93
N SER A 98 -4.76 17.14 -9.68
CA SER A 98 -5.44 18.06 -8.77
C SER A 98 -4.95 17.87 -7.34
N GLU A 99 -5.14 18.87 -6.48
CA GLU A 99 -4.84 18.77 -5.05
C GLU A 99 -5.52 17.56 -4.41
N ARG A 100 -6.78 17.29 -4.78
CA ARG A 100 -7.52 16.14 -4.29
C ARG A 100 -6.83 14.82 -4.67
N GLU A 101 -6.38 14.66 -5.90
CA GLU A 101 -5.69 13.47 -6.38
C GLU A 101 -4.35 13.29 -5.68
N ILE A 102 -3.61 14.37 -5.45
CA ILE A 102 -2.36 14.32 -4.69
C ILE A 102 -2.62 13.86 -3.25
N ARG A 103 -3.66 14.38 -2.57
CA ARG A 103 -4.04 13.90 -1.23
C ARG A 103 -4.49 12.45 -1.22
N GLN A 104 -5.22 12.01 -2.24
CA GLN A 104 -5.55 10.58 -2.40
C GLN A 104 -4.29 9.72 -2.59
N MET A 105 -3.28 10.20 -3.30
CA MET A 105 -2.00 9.50 -3.43
C MET A 105 -1.20 9.46 -2.14
N VAL A 106 -1.28 10.50 -1.28
CA VAL A 106 -0.71 10.47 0.08
C VAL A 106 -1.31 9.33 0.89
N GLU A 107 -2.65 9.24 0.93
CA GLU A 107 -3.37 8.17 1.63
C GLU A 107 -3.04 6.79 1.05
N PHE A 108 -2.99 6.67 -0.26
CA PHE A 108 -2.61 5.43 -0.94
C PHE A 108 -1.21 4.95 -0.53
N VAL A 109 -0.23 5.84 -0.53
CA VAL A 109 1.15 5.51 -0.11
C VAL A 109 1.18 5.06 1.35
N LYS A 110 0.49 5.76 2.24
CA LYS A 110 0.49 5.43 3.68
C LYS A 110 -0.28 4.16 3.99
N ARG A 111 -1.54 4.09 3.57
CA ARG A 111 -2.45 3.00 3.92
C ARG A 111 -2.16 1.72 3.12
N ASP A 112 -2.12 1.83 1.79
CA ASP A 112 -2.11 0.67 0.92
C ASP A 112 -0.69 0.13 0.66
N LEU A 113 0.30 1.03 0.58
CA LEU A 113 1.68 0.61 0.35
C LEU A 113 2.43 0.33 1.65
N ARG A 114 2.34 1.22 2.66
CA ARG A 114 3.10 1.10 3.92
C ARG A 114 2.34 0.43 5.05
N GLY A 115 1.01 0.27 4.93
CA GLY A 115 0.17 -0.36 5.94
C GLY A 115 0.04 0.45 7.24
N LYS A 116 0.01 1.79 7.15
CA LYS A 116 0.00 2.71 8.31
C LYS A 116 -1.24 3.58 8.34
#